data_3eea5657a45b647a71fe136ddf23bddc
#
_entry.id   3eea5657a45b647a71fe136ddf23bddc
#
_cell.length_a   1.000
_cell.length_b   1.000
_cell.length_c   1.000
_cell.angle_alpha   90.00
_cell.angle_beta   90.00
_cell.angle_gamma   90.00
#
_symmetry.space_group_name_H-M   'P 1'
#
loop_
_entity.id
_entity.type
_entity.pdbx_description
1 polymer ?
#
loop_
_entity_poly.entity_id
_entity_poly.type
_entity_poly.pdbx_seq_one_letter_code
_entity_poly.pdbx_strand_id
1 'polypeptide(L)'
;MEIGEAEVRQVFKVESENVNIAGSYMRKGKAYQDSTAVVKRNGYEVLRAEVKTLKRFKDSVKEVKEGYEFGVVVEGYKEPVMGDTIVFFEERQKLKKL
;
A
#
# COMPACT_ATOMS: atom_id res chain seq x y z
N MET A 1 5.46 12.49 -6.88
CA MET A 1 4.98 11.98 -8.17
C MET A 1 4.21 10.70 -7.95
N GLU A 2 3.02 10.63 -8.48
CA GLU A 2 2.20 9.43 -8.35
C GLU A 2 2.76 8.33 -9.22
N ILE A 3 2.93 7.14 -8.66
CA ILE A 3 3.49 6.03 -9.41
C ILE A 3 2.53 4.86 -9.55
N GLY A 4 1.46 4.81 -8.78
CA GLY A 4 0.53 3.71 -8.92
C GLY A 4 -0.73 3.90 -8.10
N GLU A 5 -1.69 3.02 -8.37
CA GLU A 5 -2.97 3.06 -7.67
C GLU A 5 -3.49 1.64 -7.52
N ALA A 6 -3.97 1.33 -6.33
CA ALA A 6 -4.50 0.00 -6.03
C ALA A 6 -5.83 0.12 -5.33
N GLU A 7 -6.59 -0.95 -5.38
CA GLU A 7 -7.88 -1.03 -4.71
C GLU A 7 -7.83 -2.13 -3.67
N VAL A 8 -8.31 -1.83 -2.47
CA VAL A 8 -8.35 -2.81 -1.38
C VAL A 8 -9.53 -3.74 -1.62
N ARG A 9 -9.24 -5.03 -1.70
CA ARG A 9 -10.26 -6.04 -1.97
C ARG A 9 -10.51 -7.01 -0.85
N GLN A 10 -9.54 -7.14 0.06
CA GLN A 10 -9.70 -8.00 1.23
C GLN A 10 -8.88 -7.43 2.36
N VAL A 11 -9.21 -7.82 3.57
CA VAL A 11 -8.45 -7.40 4.73
C VAL A 11 -8.10 -8.65 5.50
N PHE A 12 -6.80 -8.82 5.81
CA PHE A 12 -6.31 -9.96 6.56
C PHE A 12 -5.73 -9.47 7.87
N LYS A 13 -6.04 -10.16 8.94
CA LYS A 13 -5.48 -9.81 10.22
C LYS A 13 -4.38 -10.78 10.59
N VAL A 14 -3.23 -10.26 10.98
CA VAL A 14 -2.13 -11.07 11.47
C VAL A 14 -2.09 -10.90 12.96
N GLU A 15 -2.64 -11.90 13.68
CA GLU A 15 -2.82 -11.77 15.10
C GLU A 15 -1.50 -11.62 15.85
N SER A 16 -0.51 -12.37 15.44
CA SER A 16 0.76 -12.36 16.15
C SER A 16 1.45 -11.02 16.07
N GLU A 17 1.18 -10.23 15.05
CA GLU A 17 1.82 -8.94 14.86
C GLU A 17 0.86 -7.79 15.11
N ASN A 18 -0.39 -8.10 15.35
CA ASN A 18 -1.39 -7.10 15.61
C ASN A 18 -1.47 -6.07 14.48
N VAL A 19 -1.39 -6.54 13.25
CA VAL A 19 -1.51 -5.66 12.10
C VAL A 19 -2.56 -6.22 11.16
N ASN A 20 -3.14 -5.32 10.38
CA ASN A 20 -4.06 -5.69 9.31
C ASN A 20 -3.37 -5.46 7.99
N ILE A 21 -3.48 -6.45 7.12
CA ILE A 21 -2.91 -6.37 5.78
C ILE A 21 -4.02 -6.05 4.81
N ALA A 22 -3.84 -5.01 4.01
CA ALA A 22 -4.82 -4.66 3.01
C ALA A 22 -4.52 -5.47 1.75
N GLY A 23 -5.34 -6.49 1.50
CA GLY A 23 -5.22 -7.28 0.29
C GLY A 23 -5.75 -6.45 -0.86
N SER A 24 -4.89 -6.15 -1.82
CA SER A 24 -5.16 -5.15 -2.82
C SER A 24 -4.86 -5.66 -4.21
N TYR A 25 -5.40 -4.95 -5.20
CA TYR A 25 -5.13 -5.22 -6.59
C TYR A 25 -4.55 -3.96 -7.20
N MET A 26 -3.39 -4.08 -7.86
CA MET A 26 -2.73 -2.93 -8.47
C MET A 26 -3.42 -2.62 -9.79
N ARG A 27 -4.21 -1.56 -9.81
CA ARG A 27 -5.00 -1.21 -10.98
C ARG A 27 -4.17 -0.52 -12.05
N LYS A 28 -3.17 0.23 -11.64
CA LYS A 28 -2.28 0.87 -12.61
C LYS A 28 -0.99 1.23 -11.92
N GLY A 29 0.08 1.30 -12.70
CA GLY A 29 1.36 1.71 -12.18
C GLY A 29 2.01 0.66 -11.33
N LYS A 30 2.63 1.10 -10.25
CA LYS A 30 3.37 0.20 -9.39
C LYS A 30 3.50 0.79 -7.99
N ALA A 31 4.01 -0.03 -7.08
CA ALA A 31 4.31 0.40 -5.73
C ALA A 31 5.65 -0.17 -5.35
N TYR A 32 6.41 0.59 -4.57
CA TYR A 32 7.67 0.13 -4.00
C TYR A 32 7.54 0.10 -2.50
N GLN A 33 8.31 -0.77 -1.88
CA GLN A 33 8.51 -0.67 -0.45
C GLN A 33 9.13 0.70 -0.18
N ASP A 34 8.68 1.36 0.87
CA ASP A 34 9.12 2.71 1.22
C ASP A 34 8.52 3.83 0.41
N SER A 35 7.62 3.52 -0.52
CA SER A 35 6.92 4.61 -1.18
C SER A 35 5.89 5.21 -0.21
N THR A 36 5.38 6.38 -0.55
CA THR A 36 4.34 7.01 0.24
C THR A 36 2.99 6.51 -0.25
N ALA A 37 2.12 6.17 0.68
CA ALA A 37 0.78 5.70 0.35
C ALA A 37 -0.24 6.71 0.85
N VAL A 38 -1.18 7.05 -0.02
CA VAL A 38 -2.30 7.90 0.34
C VAL A 38 -3.54 7.05 0.22
N VAL A 39 -4.23 6.85 1.33
CA VAL A 39 -5.44 6.03 1.35
C VAL A 39 -6.63 6.96 1.20
N LYS A 40 -7.50 6.63 0.25
CA LYS A 40 -8.70 7.42 -0.01
C LYS A 40 -9.92 6.56 0.20
N ARG A 41 -10.94 7.15 0.78
CA ARG A 41 -12.22 6.48 1.02
C ARG A 41 -13.30 7.41 0.55
N ASN A 42 -14.12 6.92 -0.38
CA ASN A 42 -15.18 7.74 -0.98
C ASN A 42 -14.63 9.04 -1.54
N GLY A 43 -13.44 8.97 -2.12
CA GLY A 43 -12.84 10.13 -2.76
C GLY A 43 -12.09 11.07 -1.83
N TYR A 44 -12.10 10.80 -0.54
CA TYR A 44 -11.42 11.67 0.42
C TYR A 44 -10.19 11.00 0.99
N GLU A 45 -9.14 11.77 1.15
CA GLU A 45 -7.92 11.25 1.75
C GLU A 45 -8.15 11.02 3.23
N VAL A 46 -7.91 9.80 3.71
CA VAL A 46 -8.08 9.49 5.12
C VAL A 46 -6.76 9.20 5.80
N LEU A 47 -5.69 8.96 5.02
CA LEU A 47 -4.39 8.66 5.62
C LEU A 47 -3.31 8.89 4.58
N ARG A 48 -2.18 9.40 5.03
CA ARG A 48 -0.99 9.53 4.19
C ARG A 48 0.18 9.07 5.02
N ALA A 49 0.85 8.02 4.59
CA ALA A 49 1.94 7.45 5.37
C ALA A 49 2.80 6.59 4.48
N GLU A 50 3.86 6.06 5.04
CA GLU A 50 4.77 5.22 4.28
C GLU A 50 4.31 3.78 4.24
N VAL A 51 4.65 3.10 3.15
CA VAL A 51 4.42 1.68 3.01
C VAL A 51 5.44 0.96 3.87
N LYS A 52 4.97 0.13 4.78
CA LYS A 52 5.88 -0.64 5.63
C LYS A 52 6.25 -1.95 4.98
N THR A 53 5.30 -2.63 4.39
CA THR A 53 5.54 -3.96 3.86
C THR A 53 4.69 -4.19 2.63
N LEU A 54 5.30 -4.82 1.62
CA LEU A 54 4.60 -5.33 0.47
C LEU A 54 4.79 -6.82 0.43
N LYS A 55 3.71 -7.56 0.19
CA LYS A 55 3.80 -9.02 0.15
C LYS A 55 3.01 -9.56 -1.03
N ARG A 56 3.51 -10.64 -1.62
CA ARG A 56 2.77 -11.43 -2.58
C ARG A 56 2.80 -12.86 -2.08
N PHE A 57 1.61 -13.38 -1.81
CA PHE A 57 1.49 -14.69 -1.18
C PHE A 57 2.18 -14.63 0.17
N LYS A 58 3.21 -15.41 0.38
CA LYS A 58 3.90 -15.41 1.66
C LYS A 58 5.20 -14.62 1.64
N ASP A 59 5.56 -14.09 0.50
CA ASP A 59 6.87 -13.48 0.33
C ASP A 59 6.80 -11.97 0.40
N SER A 60 7.77 -11.37 1.08
CA SER A 60 7.95 -9.93 1.02
C SER A 60 8.57 -9.58 -0.31
N VAL A 61 8.08 -8.53 -0.92
CA VAL A 61 8.60 -8.08 -2.20
C VAL A 61 8.92 -6.62 -2.12
N LYS A 62 9.77 -6.14 -3.01
CA LYS A 62 10.16 -4.74 -3.01
C LYS A 62 9.33 -3.91 -3.98
N GLU A 63 8.66 -4.56 -4.90
CA GLU A 63 7.92 -3.85 -5.93
C GLU A 63 6.74 -4.69 -6.36
N VAL A 64 5.61 -4.04 -6.65
CA VAL A 64 4.44 -4.71 -7.21
C VAL A 64 4.01 -3.88 -8.40
N LYS A 65 3.74 -4.55 -9.51
CA LYS A 65 3.36 -3.90 -10.75
C LYS A 65 1.89 -4.07 -11.06
N GLU A 66 1.43 -3.31 -12.02
CA GLU A 66 0.05 -3.34 -12.47
C GLU A 66 -0.39 -4.76 -12.79
N GLY A 67 -1.61 -5.09 -12.38
CA GLY A 67 -2.19 -6.39 -12.68
C GLY A 67 -1.98 -7.45 -11.63
N TYR A 68 -1.23 -7.15 -10.59
CA TYR A 68 -0.97 -8.15 -9.56
C TYR A 68 -1.74 -7.87 -8.30
N GLU A 69 -2.13 -8.95 -7.62
CA GLU A 69 -2.69 -8.85 -6.29
C GLU A 69 -1.57 -8.92 -5.28
N PHE A 70 -1.73 -8.21 -4.18
CA PHE A 70 -0.66 -8.14 -3.19
C PHE A 70 -1.25 -7.69 -1.86
N GLY A 71 -0.47 -7.86 -0.81
CA GLY A 71 -0.84 -7.35 0.49
C GLY A 71 0.06 -6.19 0.83
N VAL A 72 -0.51 -5.17 1.45
CA VAL A 72 0.27 -4.01 1.84
C VAL A 72 -0.07 -3.63 3.27
N VAL A 73 0.97 -3.26 4.02
CA VAL A 73 0.82 -2.70 5.35
C VAL A 73 1.32 -1.27 5.27
N VAL A 74 0.45 -0.34 5.59
CA VAL A 74 0.77 1.08 5.57
C VAL A 74 0.79 1.56 7.01
N GLU A 75 1.78 2.37 7.34
CA GLU A 75 1.93 2.89 8.69
C GLU A 75 0.65 3.62 9.12
N GLY A 76 0.07 3.19 10.23
CA GLY A 76 -1.12 3.86 10.75
C GLY A 76 -2.44 3.44 10.12
N TYR A 77 -2.42 2.59 9.11
CA TYR A 77 -3.64 2.16 8.44
C TYR A 77 -4.19 0.96 9.21
N LYS A 78 -4.89 1.26 10.29
CA LYS A 78 -5.27 0.21 11.22
C LYS A 78 -6.53 -0.54 10.86
N GLU A 79 -7.42 0.09 10.12
CA GLU A 79 -8.68 -0.54 9.76
C GLU A 79 -8.94 -0.38 8.27
N PRO A 80 -8.25 -1.15 7.44
CA PRO A 80 -8.53 -1.11 6.01
C PRO A 80 -9.97 -1.50 5.74
N VAL A 81 -10.56 -0.91 4.71
CA VAL A 81 -11.93 -1.19 4.33
C VAL A 81 -11.93 -1.56 2.86
N MET A 82 -12.66 -2.62 2.52
CA MET A 82 -12.81 -3.01 1.13
C MET A 82 -13.35 -1.84 0.35
N GLY A 83 -12.75 -1.60 -0.80
CA GLY A 83 -13.14 -0.46 -1.62
C GLY A 83 -12.28 0.77 -1.43
N ASP A 84 -11.44 0.79 -0.40
CA ASP A 84 -10.49 1.89 -0.26
C ASP A 84 -9.55 1.90 -1.46
N THR A 85 -9.09 3.08 -1.82
CA THR A 85 -8.09 3.25 -2.87
C THR A 85 -6.79 3.67 -2.23
N ILE A 86 -5.70 3.06 -2.66
CA ILE A 86 -4.37 3.45 -2.17
C ILE A 86 -3.59 3.97 -3.35
N VAL A 87 -3.17 5.23 -3.26
CA VAL A 87 -2.38 5.85 -4.30
C VAL A 87 -0.95 5.92 -3.81
N PHE A 88 -0.02 5.47 -4.64
CA PHE A 88 1.38 5.40 -4.26
C PHE A 88 2.16 6.53 -4.90
N PHE A 89 3.05 7.12 -4.12
CA PHE A 89 3.87 8.23 -4.56
C PHE A 89 5.33 7.94 -4.27
N GLU A 90 6.17 8.42 -5.14
CA GLU A 90 7.61 8.34 -4.93
C GLU A 90 8.11 9.74 -4.63
N GLU A 91 8.91 9.88 -3.59
CA GLU A 91 9.43 11.18 -3.20
C GLU A 91 10.90 11.25 -3.51
N ARG A 92 11.28 12.18 -4.35
CA ARG A 92 12.66 12.25 -4.76
C ARG A 92 13.60 12.68 -3.69
N GLN A 93 13.12 13.43 -2.74
CA GLN A 93 14.01 13.89 -1.68
C GLN A 93 14.63 12.75 -0.92
N LYS A 94 13.97 11.63 -0.87
CA LYS A 94 14.54 10.51 -0.14
C LYS A 94 15.81 10.02 -0.75
N LEU A 95 16.01 10.27 -2.00
CA LEU A 95 17.18 9.77 -2.68
C LEU A 95 18.42 10.55 -2.36
N LYS A 96 18.27 11.65 -1.72
CA LYS A 96 19.41 12.45 -1.44
C LYS A 96 20.08 12.14 -0.16
N LYS A 97 19.59 11.20 0.54
CA LYS A 97 20.20 10.84 1.80
C LYS A 97 21.45 10.15 1.50
N LEU A 98 22.46 10.57 1.80
CA LEU A 98 23.68 9.85 1.53
C LEU A 98 24.71 10.07 2.62
#